data_54fc069db27aad550119e9befdb8d4d2
#
_entry.id   54fc069db27aad550119e9befdb8d4d2
#
_cell.length_a   1.000
_cell.length_b   1.000
_cell.length_c   1.000
_cell.angle_alpha   90.00
_cell.angle_beta   90.00
_cell.angle_gamma   90.00
#
_symmetry.space_group_name_H-M   'P 1'
#
loop_
_entity.id
_entity.type
_entity.pdbx_description
1 polymer ?
#
loop_
_entity_poly.entity_id
_entity_poly.type
_entity_poly.pdbx_seq_one_letter_code
_entity_poly.pdbx_strand_id
1 'polypeptide(L)'
;MEHLTFDYPAQRAVTTRAHVGVVGSGDLEVLLSPVDQTSALSAHVVVRTSVDGYSHIWKSVLDRFFTRYDGAAQIEINDFGATPGVVALRLAEAVEAAEQGDDA
;
A
#
# COMPACT_ATOMS: atom_id res chain seq x y z
N MET A 1 -0.47 12.50 -14.59
CA MET A 1 -0.25 11.63 -13.42
C MET A 1 -1.08 12.12 -12.25
N GLU A 2 -1.81 11.20 -11.62
CA GLU A 2 -2.69 11.55 -10.51
C GLU A 2 -2.06 11.16 -9.18
N HIS A 3 -2.25 11.98 -8.15
CA HIS A 3 -1.77 11.72 -6.80
C HIS A 3 -2.98 11.60 -5.88
N LEU A 4 -3.08 10.49 -5.17
CA LEU A 4 -4.19 10.20 -4.26
C LEU A 4 -3.63 9.84 -2.89
N THR A 5 -4.35 10.23 -1.83
CA THR A 5 -3.96 9.87 -0.47
C THR A 5 -5.15 9.26 0.25
N PHE A 6 -4.85 8.27 1.09
CA PHE A 6 -5.86 7.57 1.88
C PHE A 6 -5.28 7.27 3.25
N ASP A 7 -6.12 7.35 4.29
CA ASP A 7 -5.71 7.03 5.64
C ASP A 7 -6.67 6.02 6.22
N TYR A 8 -6.12 5.05 6.96
CA TYR A 8 -6.90 3.98 7.58
C TYR A 8 -6.45 3.79 9.02
N PRO A 9 -7.40 3.54 9.94
CA PRO A 9 -7.02 3.26 11.33
C PRO A 9 -6.25 1.94 11.40
N ALA A 10 -5.32 1.86 12.34
CA ALA A 10 -4.50 0.67 12.53
C ALA A 10 -4.37 0.36 14.01
N GLN A 11 -4.02 -0.89 14.32
CA GLN A 11 -3.96 -1.35 15.70
C GLN A 11 -2.58 -1.83 16.13
N ARG A 12 -1.67 -2.07 15.18
CA ARG A 12 -0.33 -2.52 15.51
C ARG A 12 0.68 -1.86 14.59
N ALA A 13 1.85 -1.57 15.13
CA ALA A 13 2.91 -0.94 14.35
C ALA A 13 3.62 -1.97 13.49
N VAL A 14 3.83 -1.64 12.22
CA VAL A 14 4.71 -2.39 11.34
C VAL A 14 6.13 -1.94 11.59
N THR A 15 7.07 -2.87 11.71
CA THR A 15 8.44 -2.57 12.12
C THR A 15 9.47 -2.77 11.02
N THR A 16 9.12 -3.38 9.90
CA THR A 16 10.05 -3.66 8.82
C THR A 16 9.56 -3.05 7.51
N ARG A 17 10.49 -2.89 6.57
CA ARG A 17 10.19 -2.34 5.25
C ARG A 17 9.97 -3.46 4.25
N ALA A 18 9.22 -3.16 3.20
CA ALA A 18 9.03 -4.09 2.10
C ALA A 18 8.96 -3.30 0.79
N HIS A 19 9.41 -3.94 -0.28
CA HIS A 19 9.33 -3.38 -1.62
C HIS A 19 8.97 -4.53 -2.57
N VAL A 20 7.83 -4.42 -3.23
CA VAL A 20 7.40 -5.44 -4.19
C VAL A 20 6.94 -4.76 -5.47
N GLY A 21 6.94 -5.53 -6.55
CA GLY A 21 6.49 -5.05 -7.85
C GLY A 21 7.54 -4.25 -8.58
N VAL A 22 7.16 -3.73 -9.74
CA VAL A 22 8.07 -2.99 -10.61
C VAL A 22 7.37 -1.77 -11.20
N VAL A 23 8.17 -0.76 -11.51
CA VAL A 23 7.72 0.41 -12.26
C VAL A 23 7.72 0.01 -13.73
N GLY A 24 6.62 -0.58 -14.19
CA GLY A 24 6.50 -1.06 -15.54
C GLY A 24 5.06 -1.10 -16.02
N SER A 25 4.87 -1.12 -17.34
CA SER A 25 3.57 -1.08 -17.97
C SER A 25 2.67 -2.22 -17.48
N GLY A 26 1.46 -1.88 -17.03
CA GLY A 26 0.50 -2.85 -16.55
C GLY A 26 0.77 -3.37 -15.14
N ASP A 27 1.75 -2.81 -14.45
CA ASP A 27 2.11 -3.23 -13.10
C ASP A 27 2.22 -2.02 -12.19
N LEU A 28 2.60 -2.25 -10.94
CA LEU A 28 2.83 -1.21 -9.95
C LEU A 28 3.92 -1.66 -8.98
N GLU A 29 4.46 -0.67 -8.30
CA GLU A 29 5.45 -0.85 -7.25
C GLU A 29 4.81 -0.46 -5.94
N VAL A 30 5.03 -1.24 -4.88
CA VAL A 30 4.57 -0.93 -3.53
C VAL A 30 5.77 -0.83 -2.60
N LEU A 31 5.92 0.32 -1.95
CA LEU A 31 6.95 0.57 -0.95
C LEU A 31 6.25 0.73 0.39
N LEU A 32 6.56 -0.14 1.33
CA LEU A 32 5.97 -0.13 2.66
C LEU A 32 7.06 0.15 3.69
N SER A 33 6.80 1.07 4.61
CA SER A 33 7.77 1.41 5.65
C SER A 33 7.05 1.69 6.97
N PRO A 34 7.77 1.56 8.10
CA PRO A 34 7.19 1.86 9.40
C PRO A 34 6.76 3.31 9.52
N VAL A 35 5.70 3.56 10.31
CA VAL A 35 5.28 4.92 10.66
C VAL A 35 6.03 5.41 11.89
N ASP A 36 5.96 6.72 12.12
CA ASP A 36 6.44 7.33 13.34
C ASP A 36 5.52 6.89 14.49
N GLN A 37 6.11 6.25 15.49
CA GLN A 37 5.34 5.69 16.61
C GLN A 37 4.93 6.74 17.65
N THR A 38 5.33 7.99 17.49
CA THR A 38 4.93 9.06 18.40
C THR A 38 3.51 9.54 18.13
N SER A 39 2.92 9.19 17.01
CA SER A 39 1.56 9.61 16.65
C SER A 39 0.59 8.43 16.76
N ALA A 40 -0.71 8.71 16.60
CA ALA A 40 -1.73 7.67 16.59
C ALA A 40 -1.44 6.69 15.45
N LEU A 41 -1.70 5.40 15.72
CA LEU A 41 -1.44 4.36 14.71
C LEU A 41 -2.40 4.49 13.55
N SER A 42 -1.85 4.60 12.36
CA SER A 42 -2.65 4.62 11.12
C SER A 42 -1.81 4.09 9.97
N ALA A 43 -2.50 3.65 8.92
CA ALA A 43 -1.87 3.35 7.66
C ALA A 43 -2.11 4.55 6.74
N HIS A 44 -1.03 5.12 6.22
CA HIS A 44 -1.11 6.25 5.30
C HIS A 44 -0.66 5.78 3.92
N VAL A 45 -1.56 5.90 2.95
CA VAL A 45 -1.32 5.40 1.59
C VAL A 45 -1.24 6.59 0.63
N VAL A 46 -0.16 6.66 -0.12
CA VAL A 46 0.01 7.63 -1.20
C VAL A 46 0.07 6.85 -2.51
N VAL A 47 -0.82 7.18 -3.43
CA VAL A 47 -0.85 6.56 -4.75
C VAL A 47 -0.43 7.58 -5.78
N ARG A 48 0.55 7.24 -6.61
CA ARG A 48 0.90 7.98 -7.80
C ARG A 48 0.59 7.07 -8.98
N THR A 49 -0.33 7.49 -9.85
CA THR A 49 -0.76 6.65 -10.96
C THR A 49 -0.64 7.39 -12.27
N SER A 50 -0.22 6.67 -13.31
CA SER A 50 -0.16 7.22 -14.67
C SER A 50 -1.55 7.29 -15.33
N VAL A 51 -2.58 6.70 -14.70
CA VAL A 51 -3.93 6.62 -15.25
C VAL A 51 -4.87 7.50 -14.42
N ASP A 52 -5.43 8.52 -15.05
CA ASP A 52 -6.31 9.47 -14.36
C ASP A 52 -7.75 8.95 -14.32
N GLY A 53 -8.51 9.45 -13.33
CA GLY A 53 -9.96 9.22 -13.27
C GLY A 53 -10.40 7.95 -12.56
N TYR A 54 -9.49 7.26 -11.87
CA TYR A 54 -9.80 6.00 -11.19
C TYR A 54 -9.77 6.10 -9.66
N SER A 55 -9.91 7.31 -9.11
CA SER A 55 -9.82 7.50 -7.65
C SER A 55 -10.83 6.63 -6.89
N HIS A 56 -12.05 6.48 -7.44
CA HIS A 56 -13.08 5.65 -6.79
C HIS A 56 -12.73 4.15 -6.82
N ILE A 57 -12.02 3.70 -7.85
CA ILE A 57 -11.55 2.32 -7.92
C ILE A 57 -10.44 2.10 -6.87
N TRP A 58 -9.50 3.04 -6.77
CA TRP A 58 -8.45 2.98 -5.75
C TRP A 58 -9.05 2.93 -4.35
N LYS A 59 -10.03 3.79 -4.07
CA LYS A 59 -10.70 3.79 -2.78
C LYS A 59 -11.34 2.44 -2.48
N SER A 60 -12.03 1.87 -3.45
CA SER A 60 -12.71 0.58 -3.30
C SER A 60 -11.72 -0.56 -3.00
N VAL A 61 -10.63 -0.62 -3.76
CA VAL A 61 -9.61 -1.67 -3.57
C VAL A 61 -8.94 -1.53 -2.21
N LEU A 62 -8.55 -0.30 -1.84
CA LEU A 62 -7.87 -0.06 -0.57
C LEU A 62 -8.81 -0.27 0.62
N ASP A 63 -10.07 0.17 0.52
CA ASP A 63 -11.06 -0.06 1.58
C ASP A 63 -11.20 -1.56 1.86
N ARG A 64 -11.28 -2.36 0.80
CA ARG A 64 -11.39 -3.81 0.93
C ARG A 64 -10.13 -4.41 1.57
N PHE A 65 -8.97 -3.98 1.15
CA PHE A 65 -7.70 -4.47 1.70
C PHE A 65 -7.62 -4.18 3.21
N PHE A 66 -7.93 -2.94 3.60
CA PHE A 66 -7.79 -2.51 5.00
C PHE A 66 -8.93 -2.98 5.91
N THR A 67 -9.95 -3.67 5.39
CA THR A 67 -10.90 -4.36 6.27
C THR A 67 -10.25 -5.56 6.95
N ARG A 68 -9.16 -6.09 6.38
CA ARG A 68 -8.48 -7.27 6.90
C ARG A 68 -7.09 -6.99 7.44
N TYR A 69 -6.49 -5.88 7.05
CA TYR A 69 -5.14 -5.54 7.44
C TYR A 69 -5.16 -4.37 8.42
N ASP A 70 -4.55 -4.55 9.59
CA ASP A 70 -4.57 -3.55 10.66
C ASP A 70 -3.20 -2.98 11.00
N GLY A 71 -2.21 -3.16 10.14
CA GLY A 71 -0.87 -2.66 10.36
C GLY A 71 -0.74 -1.17 10.09
N ALA A 72 -0.06 -0.47 10.98
CA ALA A 72 0.27 0.94 10.81
C ALA A 72 1.55 1.04 9.97
N ALA A 73 1.44 1.65 8.80
CA ALA A 73 2.55 1.72 7.86
C ALA A 73 2.39 2.93 6.95
N GLN A 74 3.52 3.40 6.42
CA GLN A 74 3.57 4.29 5.28
C GLN A 74 3.60 3.42 4.03
N ILE A 75 2.63 3.58 3.15
CA ILE A 75 2.55 2.79 1.93
C ILE A 75 2.57 3.73 0.73
N GLU A 76 3.56 3.60 -0.12
CA GLU A 76 3.67 4.37 -1.34
C GLU A 76 3.47 3.43 -2.52
N ILE A 77 2.55 3.79 -3.41
CA ILE A 77 2.23 3.00 -4.59
C ILE A 77 2.52 3.83 -5.82
N ASN A 78 3.35 3.27 -6.72
CA ASN A 78 3.63 3.89 -8.01
C ASN A 78 3.03 2.97 -9.08
N ASP A 79 1.93 3.41 -9.68
CA ASP A 79 1.10 2.59 -10.56
C ASP A 79 1.26 2.99 -12.02
N PHE A 80 1.38 2.00 -12.88
CA PHE A 80 1.52 2.17 -14.32
C PHE A 80 0.52 1.27 -15.07
N GLY A 81 -0.74 1.32 -14.63
CA GLY A 81 -1.84 0.66 -15.33
C GLY A 81 -2.19 -0.72 -14.82
N ALA A 82 -1.86 -1.04 -13.57
CA ALA A 82 -2.22 -2.32 -12.98
C ALA A 82 -3.74 -2.46 -12.86
N THR A 83 -4.24 -3.68 -13.03
CA THR A 83 -5.64 -4.00 -12.76
C THR A 83 -5.88 -4.03 -11.25
N PRO A 84 -7.16 -3.89 -10.80
CA PRO A 84 -7.47 -4.01 -9.37
C PRO A 84 -6.97 -5.32 -8.75
N GLY A 85 -7.02 -6.43 -9.50
CA GLY A 85 -6.50 -7.70 -9.01
C GLY A 85 -5.00 -7.69 -8.79
N VAL A 86 -4.25 -7.05 -9.68
CA VAL A 86 -2.80 -6.89 -9.52
C VAL A 86 -2.49 -5.99 -8.34
N VAL A 87 -3.25 -4.91 -8.16
CA VAL A 87 -3.08 -4.02 -7.00
C VAL A 87 -3.23 -4.81 -5.70
N ALA A 88 -4.31 -5.59 -5.59
CA ALA A 88 -4.58 -6.40 -4.39
C ALA A 88 -3.46 -7.43 -4.16
N LEU A 89 -2.99 -8.06 -5.22
CA LEU A 89 -1.90 -9.04 -5.14
C LEU A 89 -0.62 -8.41 -4.62
N ARG A 90 -0.22 -7.26 -5.19
CA ARG A 90 1.02 -6.59 -4.77
C ARG A 90 0.94 -6.09 -3.32
N LEU A 91 -0.22 -5.58 -2.89
CA LEU A 91 -0.41 -5.18 -1.49
C LEU A 91 -0.27 -6.38 -0.56
N ALA A 92 -0.87 -7.51 -0.91
CA ALA A 92 -0.75 -8.74 -0.12
C ALA A 92 0.70 -9.21 -0.04
N GLU A 93 1.42 -9.15 -1.16
CA GLU A 93 2.84 -9.50 -1.18
C GLU A 93 3.68 -8.58 -0.29
N ALA A 94 3.39 -7.27 -0.32
CA ALA A 94 4.13 -6.28 0.47
C ALA A 94 3.96 -6.52 1.97
N VAL A 95 2.71 -6.74 2.42
CA VAL A 95 2.46 -6.94 3.85
C VAL A 95 3.02 -8.28 4.31
N GLU A 96 2.96 -9.31 3.48
CA GLU A 96 3.56 -10.59 3.80
C GLU A 96 5.08 -10.46 3.93
N ALA A 97 5.73 -9.77 3.00
CA ALA A 97 7.17 -9.55 3.05
C ALA A 97 7.56 -8.77 4.30
N ALA A 98 6.78 -7.75 4.68
CA ALA A 98 7.04 -6.96 5.88
C ALA A 98 6.88 -7.80 7.16
N GLU A 99 5.88 -8.69 7.20
CA GLU A 99 5.67 -9.56 8.36
C GLU A 99 6.80 -10.58 8.52
N GLN A 100 7.42 -10.99 7.43
CA GLN A 100 8.48 -12.00 7.45
C GLN A 100 9.88 -11.39 7.51
N GLY A 101 9.99 -10.07 7.40
CA GLY A 101 11.29 -9.40 7.31
C GLY A 101 12.18 -9.61 8.53
N ASP A 102 11.59 -9.78 9.70
CA ASP A 102 12.33 -9.97 10.94
C ASP A 102 12.90 -11.38 11.09
N ASP A 103 12.46 -12.30 10.25
CA ASP A 103 12.87 -13.71 10.32
C ASP A 103 14.14 -14.00 9.50
N ALA A 104 14.58 -13.02 8.76
CA ALA A 104 15.72 -13.18 7.85
C ALA A 104 17.06 -13.23 8.57
#